data_3dc34fdfdad2c0ddbcc6d9fb55584271
#
_entry.id   3dc34fdfdad2c0ddbcc6d9fb55584271
#
_cell.length_a   1.000
_cell.length_b   1.000
_cell.length_c   1.000
_cell.angle_alpha   90.00
_cell.angle_beta   90.00
_cell.angle_gamma   90.00
#
_symmetry.space_group_name_H-M   'P 1'
#
loop_
_entity.id
_entity.type
_entity.pdbx_description
1 polymer ?
#
loop_
_entity_poly.entity_id
_entity_poly.type
_entity_poly.pdbx_seq_one_letter_code
_entity_poly.pdbx_strand_id
1 'polypeptide(L)'
;MDNLKIKKDMRRVDGTKKSNVGFLGQVKNNVTNKPMTEVSVQFDDVLGGSPIPLLVPTLSEDEVKTLQNMKIKGNAKKIPKPILNKAINHAIIRDRHGLSPFYQDGE
;
A
#
# COMPACT_ATOMS: atom_id res chain seq x y z
N MET A 1 -30.61 3.22 -0.57
CA MET A 1 -29.91 3.84 -0.62
C MET A 1 -28.76 3.96 0.08
N ASP A 2 -28.34 3.11 0.75
CA ASP A 2 -27.18 3.13 1.52
C ASP A 2 -25.92 2.86 0.74
N ASN A 3 -26.03 2.82 -0.56
CA ASN A 3 -24.88 2.60 -1.39
C ASN A 3 -23.79 3.64 -1.21
N LEU A 4 -24.20 4.89 -0.89
CA LEU A 4 -23.21 5.93 -0.65
C LEU A 4 -22.44 5.67 0.63
N LYS A 5 -23.10 5.15 1.65
CA LYS A 5 -22.42 4.81 2.89
C LYS A 5 -21.44 3.68 2.68
N ILE A 6 -21.81 2.69 1.88
CA ILE A 6 -20.92 1.59 1.56
C ILE A 6 -19.68 2.10 0.86
N LYS A 7 -19.85 3.02 -0.08
CA LYS A 7 -18.72 3.58 -0.80
C LYS A 7 -17.81 4.41 0.08
N LYS A 8 -18.39 5.18 1.02
CA LYS A 8 -17.62 6.00 1.94
C LYS A 8 -16.86 5.16 2.95
N ASP A 9 -17.42 4.01 3.29
CA ASP A 9 -16.81 3.14 4.28
C ASP A 9 -16.08 1.99 3.63
N MET A 10 -15.41 2.27 2.54
CA MET A 10 -14.68 1.25 1.80
C MET A 10 -13.68 0.55 2.68
N ARG A 11 -13.68 -0.76 2.58
CA ARG A 11 -12.78 -1.60 3.35
C ARG A 11 -11.82 -2.34 2.43
N ARG A 12 -10.67 -2.65 2.97
CA ARG A 12 -9.68 -3.46 2.28
C ARG A 12 -10.13 -4.93 2.30
N VAL A 13 -9.46 -5.74 1.52
CA VAL A 13 -9.74 -7.17 1.45
C VAL A 13 -9.60 -7.85 2.82
N ASP A 14 -8.68 -7.37 3.67
CA ASP A 14 -8.48 -7.94 5.01
C ASP A 14 -9.54 -7.46 6.03
N GLY A 15 -10.54 -6.70 5.60
CA GLY A 15 -11.61 -6.22 6.45
C GLY A 15 -11.34 -4.92 7.17
N THR A 16 -10.13 -4.37 7.06
CA THR A 16 -9.79 -3.10 7.71
C THR A 16 -10.26 -1.92 6.87
N LYS A 17 -10.49 -0.78 7.54
CA LYS A 17 -10.91 0.43 6.85
C LYS A 17 -9.71 1.07 6.14
N LYS A 18 -9.93 1.48 4.90
CA LYS A 18 -8.87 2.13 4.12
C LYS A 18 -8.48 3.47 4.74
N SER A 19 -7.18 3.67 4.95
CA SER A 19 -6.68 4.93 5.48
C SER A 19 -6.56 5.99 4.38
N ASN A 20 -6.83 7.24 4.73
CA ASN A 20 -6.61 8.37 3.85
C ASN A 20 -5.18 8.90 3.95
N VAL A 21 -4.41 8.40 4.90
CA VAL A 21 -3.06 8.89 5.17
C VAL A 21 -1.98 7.90 4.74
N GLY A 22 -2.10 6.63 5.11
CA GLY A 22 -1.06 5.64 4.87
C GLY A 22 0.16 5.89 5.76
N PHE A 23 1.22 5.10 5.58
CA PHE A 23 2.45 5.24 6.37
C PHE A 23 3.24 6.50 6.04
N LEU A 24 3.18 6.96 4.79
CA LEU A 24 4.00 8.08 4.31
C LEU A 24 3.19 9.35 4.08
N GLY A 25 1.91 9.35 4.45
CA GLY A 25 1.01 10.41 4.08
C GLY A 25 0.65 10.32 2.60
N GLN A 26 0.08 11.38 2.06
CA GLN A 26 -0.28 11.41 0.65
C GLN A 26 0.94 11.73 -0.19
N VAL A 27 1.27 10.84 -1.11
CA VAL A 27 2.42 11.00 -2.00
C VAL A 27 1.88 11.14 -3.42
N LYS A 28 2.24 12.24 -4.08
CA LYS A 28 1.72 12.49 -5.43
C LYS A 28 2.42 11.60 -6.45
N ASN A 29 1.62 10.96 -7.32
CA ASN A 29 2.16 10.26 -8.47
C ASN A 29 2.21 11.23 -9.66
N ASN A 30 3.40 11.39 -10.25
CA ASN A 30 3.62 12.37 -11.32
C ASN A 30 3.10 11.89 -12.68
N VAL A 31 2.89 10.60 -12.85
CA VAL A 31 2.36 10.05 -14.09
C VAL A 31 0.83 10.19 -14.15
N THR A 32 0.15 9.83 -13.06
CA THR A 32 -1.31 9.89 -12.99
C THR A 32 -1.81 11.24 -12.47
N ASN A 33 -0.92 12.02 -11.86
CA ASN A 33 -1.22 13.31 -11.25
C ASN A 33 -2.22 13.18 -10.08
N LYS A 34 -2.26 12.03 -9.44
CA LYS A 34 -3.15 11.73 -8.31
C LYS A 34 -2.36 11.36 -7.07
N PRO A 35 -2.92 11.59 -5.86
CA PRO A 35 -2.25 11.19 -4.64
C PRO A 35 -2.29 9.67 -4.46
N MET A 36 -1.23 9.15 -3.81
CA MET A 36 -1.15 7.76 -3.39
C MET A 36 -1.01 7.72 -1.88
N THR A 37 -1.65 6.77 -1.23
CA THR A 37 -1.50 6.58 0.22
C THR A 37 -0.93 5.22 0.57
N GLU A 38 -1.37 4.18 -0.09
CA GLU A 38 -0.86 2.83 0.23
C GLU A 38 -0.49 2.01 -1.00
N VAL A 39 -1.18 2.07 -2.06
CA VAL A 39 -0.97 1.29 -3.30
C VAL A 39 -0.75 -0.19 -3.00
N SER A 40 -1.76 -1.01 -3.25
CA SER A 40 -1.71 -2.44 -2.92
C SER A 40 -1.03 -3.27 -3.99
N VAL A 41 -0.26 -4.27 -3.56
CA VAL A 41 0.30 -5.30 -4.44
C VAL A 41 0.02 -6.67 -3.82
N GLN A 42 0.02 -7.72 -4.63
CA GLN A 42 -0.23 -9.09 -4.16
C GLN A 42 0.84 -10.04 -4.65
N PHE A 43 1.18 -10.99 -3.78
CA PHE A 43 2.10 -12.08 -4.13
C PHE A 43 1.52 -13.37 -3.56
N ASP A 44 1.45 -14.41 -4.37
CA ASP A 44 0.79 -15.67 -3.98
C ASP A 44 1.37 -16.30 -2.72
N ASP A 45 2.66 -16.14 -2.48
CA ASP A 45 3.36 -16.74 -1.35
C ASP A 45 3.58 -15.79 -0.19
N VAL A 46 2.97 -14.63 -0.19
CA VAL A 46 3.08 -13.66 0.89
C VAL A 46 1.73 -13.49 1.56
N LEU A 47 1.65 -13.79 2.86
CA LEU A 47 0.45 -13.68 3.67
C LEU A 47 -0.79 -14.28 3.00
N GLY A 48 -0.61 -15.45 2.39
CA GLY A 48 -1.71 -16.17 1.75
C GLY A 48 -2.26 -15.50 0.49
N GLY A 49 -1.49 -14.66 -0.15
CA GLY A 49 -1.92 -13.95 -1.35
C GLY A 49 -2.72 -12.69 -1.08
N SER A 50 -2.79 -12.25 0.18
CA SER A 50 -3.51 -11.03 0.53
C SER A 50 -2.78 -9.78 0.03
N PRO A 51 -3.51 -8.71 -0.33
CA PRO A 51 -2.87 -7.47 -0.71
C PRO A 51 -2.04 -6.87 0.42
N ILE A 52 -0.92 -6.27 0.08
CA ILE A 52 -0.07 -5.56 1.03
C ILE A 52 0.25 -4.16 0.49
N PRO A 53 0.54 -3.18 1.36
CA PRO A 53 0.86 -1.84 0.88
C PRO A 53 2.28 -1.77 0.31
N LEU A 54 2.44 -0.99 -0.76
CA LEU A 54 3.74 -0.76 -1.37
C LEU A 54 4.45 0.43 -0.71
N LEU A 55 3.70 1.44 -0.28
CA LEU A 55 4.26 2.64 0.34
C LEU A 55 4.49 2.39 1.83
N VAL A 56 5.67 1.92 2.17
CA VAL A 56 6.05 1.55 3.55
C VAL A 56 7.14 2.48 4.07
N PRO A 57 7.25 2.66 5.40
CA PRO A 57 8.16 3.66 5.97
C PRO A 57 9.65 3.32 5.81
N THR A 58 9.98 2.11 5.40
CA THR A 58 11.38 1.72 5.19
C THR A 58 11.91 2.10 3.81
N LEU A 59 11.09 2.66 2.92
CA LEU A 59 11.54 3.12 1.62
C LEU A 59 12.43 4.36 1.75
N SER A 60 13.49 4.41 0.93
CA SER A 60 14.33 5.61 0.85
C SER A 60 13.64 6.69 0.03
N GLU A 61 14.16 7.93 0.11
CA GLU A 61 13.63 9.03 -0.71
C GLU A 61 13.69 8.70 -2.19
N ASP A 62 14.80 8.10 -2.65
CA ASP A 62 14.96 7.73 -4.05
C ASP A 62 13.95 6.67 -4.48
N GLU A 63 13.66 5.72 -3.59
CA GLU A 63 12.66 4.70 -3.87
C GLU A 63 11.26 5.31 -3.98
N VAL A 64 10.94 6.24 -3.11
CA VAL A 64 9.66 6.97 -3.18
C VAL A 64 9.58 7.73 -4.50
N LYS A 65 10.66 8.42 -4.89
CA LYS A 65 10.70 9.15 -6.17
C LYS A 65 10.51 8.21 -7.36
N THR A 66 11.09 7.02 -7.30
CA THR A 66 10.90 6.02 -8.35
C THR A 66 9.42 5.69 -8.52
N LEU A 67 8.72 5.45 -7.40
CA LEU A 67 7.29 5.15 -7.44
C LEU A 67 6.46 6.34 -7.88
N GLN A 68 6.86 7.56 -7.51
CA GLN A 68 6.17 8.76 -7.96
C GLN A 68 6.23 8.95 -9.46
N ASN A 69 7.29 8.45 -10.10
CA ASN A 69 7.54 8.67 -11.52
C ASN A 69 7.17 7.48 -12.40
N MET A 70 6.43 6.52 -11.87
CA MET A 70 5.99 5.39 -12.67
C MET A 70 4.49 5.15 -12.51
N LYS A 71 3.87 4.59 -13.54
CA LYS A 71 2.50 4.12 -13.46
C LYS A 71 2.52 2.74 -12.81
N ILE A 72 2.11 2.65 -11.56
CA ILE A 72 2.22 1.42 -10.80
C ILE A 72 1.14 0.41 -11.17
N LYS A 73 -0.09 0.85 -11.29
CA LYS A 73 -1.22 -0.04 -11.57
C LYS A 73 -1.02 -0.77 -12.88
N GLY A 74 -1.06 -2.08 -12.84
CA GLY A 74 -0.83 -2.92 -14.00
C GLY A 74 0.64 -3.12 -14.35
N ASN A 75 1.56 -2.53 -13.59
CA ASN A 75 3.00 -2.59 -13.86
C ASN A 75 3.80 -3.15 -12.69
N ALA A 76 3.20 -3.98 -11.86
CA ALA A 76 3.86 -4.52 -10.66
C ALA A 76 5.21 -5.20 -10.99
N LYS A 77 5.30 -5.84 -12.15
CA LYS A 77 6.54 -6.51 -12.55
C LYS A 77 7.70 -5.56 -12.82
N LYS A 78 7.39 -4.27 -13.05
CA LYS A 78 8.41 -3.26 -13.32
C LYS A 78 8.91 -2.57 -12.05
N ILE A 79 8.30 -2.85 -10.91
CA ILE A 79 8.73 -2.27 -9.66
C ILE A 79 10.06 -2.90 -9.26
N PRO A 80 11.08 -2.09 -8.91
CA PRO A 80 12.38 -2.63 -8.51
C PRO A 80 12.28 -3.59 -7.34
N LYS A 81 13.02 -4.69 -7.39
CA LYS A 81 13.00 -5.71 -6.32
C LYS A 81 13.29 -5.17 -4.93
N PRO A 82 14.24 -4.24 -4.73
CA PRO A 82 14.47 -3.69 -3.40
C PRO A 82 13.24 -3.04 -2.79
N ILE A 83 12.42 -2.38 -3.61
CA ILE A 83 11.17 -1.77 -3.14
C ILE A 83 10.17 -2.87 -2.76
N LEU A 84 10.01 -3.89 -3.61
CA LEU A 84 9.12 -5.01 -3.32
C LEU A 84 9.55 -5.74 -2.05
N ASN A 85 10.84 -5.98 -1.88
CA ASN A 85 11.36 -6.67 -0.70
C ASN A 85 11.08 -5.89 0.58
N LYS A 86 11.20 -4.56 0.54
CA LYS A 86 10.88 -3.74 1.72
C LYS A 86 9.39 -3.79 2.06
N ALA A 87 8.54 -3.77 1.04
CA ALA A 87 7.09 -3.89 1.25
C ALA A 87 6.74 -5.25 1.86
N ILE A 88 7.30 -6.34 1.34
CA ILE A 88 7.07 -7.69 1.83
C ILE A 88 7.55 -7.84 3.27
N ASN A 89 8.79 -7.41 3.55
CA ASN A 89 9.36 -7.52 4.89
C ASN A 89 8.55 -6.73 5.91
N HIS A 90 8.12 -5.53 5.57
CA HIS A 90 7.32 -4.70 6.46
C HIS A 90 5.98 -5.37 6.74
N ALA A 91 5.34 -5.93 5.73
CA ALA A 91 4.06 -6.62 5.89
C ALA A 91 4.19 -7.84 6.80
N ILE A 92 5.26 -8.63 6.62
CA ILE A 92 5.50 -9.82 7.44
C ILE A 92 5.75 -9.44 8.90
N ILE A 93 6.53 -8.40 9.15
CA ILE A 93 6.83 -7.93 10.51
C ILE A 93 5.52 -7.48 11.20
N ARG A 94 4.69 -6.73 10.51
CA ARG A 94 3.41 -6.30 11.09
C ARG A 94 2.51 -7.50 11.39
N ASP A 95 2.45 -8.46 10.48
CA ASP A 95 1.65 -9.66 10.68
C ASP A 95 2.10 -10.44 11.91
N ARG A 96 3.42 -10.56 12.11
CA ARG A 96 3.97 -11.24 13.30
C ARG A 96 3.61 -10.56 14.60
N HIS A 97 3.32 -9.26 14.56
CA HIS A 97 2.90 -8.50 15.74
C HIS A 97 1.37 -8.42 15.84
N GLY A 98 0.63 -9.18 15.04
CA GLY A 98 -0.82 -9.17 15.08
C GLY A 98 -1.45 -7.92 14.47
N LEU A 99 -0.70 -7.19 13.65
CA LEU A 99 -1.17 -5.97 13.02
C LEU A 99 -1.49 -6.20 11.56
N SER A 100 -2.46 -5.45 11.02
CA SER A 100 -2.69 -5.45 9.58
C SER A 100 -1.45 -4.95 8.86
N PRO A 101 -1.13 -5.47 7.66
CA PRO A 101 -0.02 -4.94 6.86
C PRO A 101 -0.21 -3.47 6.50
N PHE A 102 -1.46 -2.99 6.47
CA PHE A 102 -1.77 -1.62 6.14
C PHE A 102 -1.79 -0.71 7.36
N TYR A 103 -1.45 0.56 7.14
CA TYR A 103 -1.53 1.57 8.19
C TYR A 103 -2.98 1.69 8.68
N GLN A 104 -3.16 1.72 9.99
CA GLN A 104 -4.46 1.92 10.60
C GLN A 104 -4.51 3.33 11.19
N ASP A 105 -5.62 4.03 10.97
CA ASP A 105 -5.78 5.37 11.51
C ASP A 105 -5.61 5.35 13.04
N GLY A 106 -4.84 6.29 13.55
CA GLY A 106 -4.55 6.35 14.98
C GLY A 106 -3.25 5.69 15.40
N GLU A 107 -2.55 5.06 14.47
CA GLU A 107 -1.24 4.48 14.78
C GLU A 107 -0.15 5.53 14.87
#